data_caed98213fc6fa14a98bf9839f1f24cf
#
_entry.id   caed98213fc6fa14a98bf9839f1f24cf
#
_cell.length_a   1.000
_cell.length_b   1.000
_cell.length_c   1.000
_cell.angle_alpha   90.00
_cell.angle_beta   90.00
_cell.angle_gamma   90.00
#
_symmetry.space_group_name_H-M   'P 1'
#
loop_
_entity.id
_entity.type
_entity.pdbx_description
1 polymer ?
#
loop_
_entity_poly.entity_id
_entity_poly.type
_entity_poly.pdbx_seq_one_letter_code
_entity_poly.pdbx_strand_id
1 'polypeptide(L)'
;MHELGVVFHSIKQIHQIAEENNVKKIHSVTIEIGEVSTVIPYYFEDCWNWAIKKEPLLKDAKLIIEPIPAITYCEDCQKEYSTINYGKTCPYCKSQHTYLLTGNEIQIKQIEVID
;
A
#
# COMPACT_ATOMS: atom_id res chain seq x y z
N MET A 1 9.93 3.41 9.41
CA MET A 1 8.65 4.10 9.34
C MET A 1 7.68 3.52 10.34
N HIS A 2 6.82 4.34 10.88
CA HIS A 2 5.85 3.89 11.87
C HIS A 2 4.55 3.46 11.19
N GLU A 3 4.27 2.17 11.18
CA GLU A 3 3.05 1.61 10.59
C GLU A 3 1.80 2.25 11.17
N LEU A 4 1.79 2.55 12.47
CA LEU A 4 0.64 3.18 13.12
C LEU A 4 0.32 4.55 12.52
N GLY A 5 1.33 5.36 12.23
CA GLY A 5 1.15 6.66 11.58
C GLY A 5 0.55 6.52 10.18
N VAL A 6 1.00 5.53 9.42
CA VAL A 6 0.47 5.25 8.09
C VAL A 6 -0.98 4.78 8.18
N VAL A 7 -1.30 3.93 9.17
CA VAL A 7 -2.66 3.46 9.42
C VAL A 7 -3.58 4.65 9.72
N PHE A 8 -3.19 5.55 10.62
CA PHE A 8 -3.99 6.72 10.95
C PHE A 8 -4.20 7.63 9.74
N HIS A 9 -3.18 7.80 8.93
CA HIS A 9 -3.30 8.58 7.69
C HIS A 9 -4.32 7.94 6.74
N SER A 10 -4.26 6.62 6.57
CA SER A 10 -5.20 5.88 5.73
C SER A 10 -6.62 5.99 6.26
N ILE A 11 -6.80 5.84 7.58
CA ILE A 11 -8.12 5.96 8.21
C ILE A 11 -8.68 7.37 8.00
N LYS A 12 -7.85 8.39 8.13
CA LYS A 12 -8.27 9.77 7.90
C LYS A 12 -8.77 9.97 6.46
N GLN A 13 -8.05 9.44 5.49
CA GLN A 13 -8.47 9.50 4.08
C GLN A 13 -9.80 8.77 3.87
N ILE A 14 -9.96 7.62 4.50
CA ILE A 14 -11.21 6.84 4.40
C ILE A 14 -12.38 7.61 4.99
N HIS A 15 -12.20 8.25 6.15
CA HIS A 15 -13.24 9.09 6.75
C HIS A 15 -13.64 10.23 5.82
N GLN A 16 -12.68 10.85 5.17
CA GLN A 16 -12.94 11.94 4.24
C GLN A 16 -13.77 11.46 3.04
N ILE A 17 -13.39 10.32 2.47
CA ILE A 17 -14.11 9.72 1.34
C ILE A 17 -15.53 9.34 1.76
N ALA A 18 -15.68 8.72 2.94
CA ALA A 18 -16.97 8.30 3.45
C ALA A 18 -17.90 9.50 3.70
N GLU A 19 -17.36 10.58 4.26
CA GLU A 19 -18.13 11.79 4.52
C GLU A 19 -18.62 12.43 3.21
N GLU A 20 -17.74 12.51 2.22
CA GLU A 20 -18.08 13.07 0.91
C GLU A 20 -19.16 12.27 0.17
N ASN A 21 -19.28 10.99 0.48
CA ASN A 21 -20.21 10.08 -0.20
C ASN A 21 -21.36 9.60 0.70
N ASN A 22 -21.50 10.18 1.89
CA ASN A 22 -22.55 9.85 2.86
C ASN A 22 -22.55 8.36 3.24
N VAL A 23 -21.37 7.77 3.38
CA VAL A 23 -21.21 6.36 3.75
C VAL A 23 -21.17 6.25 5.27
N LYS A 24 -21.99 5.36 5.84
CA LYS A 24 -22.07 5.13 7.28
C LYS A 24 -21.29 3.91 7.75
N LYS A 25 -21.18 2.91 6.90
CA LYS A 25 -20.45 1.67 7.21
C LYS A 25 -19.71 1.16 5.99
N ILE A 26 -18.51 0.66 6.24
CA ILE A 26 -17.65 0.09 5.20
C ILE A 26 -17.58 -1.42 5.41
N HIS A 27 -17.72 -2.16 4.32
CA HIS A 27 -17.64 -3.62 4.30
C HIS A 27 -16.19 -4.09 4.24
N SER A 28 -15.40 -3.49 3.35
CA SER A 28 -13.99 -3.86 3.21
C SER A 28 -13.17 -2.69 2.68
N VAL A 29 -11.88 -2.73 2.97
CA VAL A 29 -10.91 -1.77 2.46
C VAL A 29 -9.74 -2.58 1.90
N THR A 30 -9.38 -2.32 0.66
CA THR A 30 -8.20 -2.92 0.03
C THR A 30 -7.09 -1.88 -0.01
N ILE A 31 -5.95 -2.21 0.58
CA ILE A 31 -4.78 -1.34 0.62
C ILE A 31 -3.64 -2.05 -0.10
N GLU A 32 -3.03 -1.34 -1.04
CA GLU A 32 -1.85 -1.83 -1.74
C GLU A 32 -0.60 -1.33 -1.03
N ILE A 33 0.33 -2.27 -0.77
CA ILE A 33 1.60 -1.96 -0.11
C ILE A 33 2.73 -2.44 -1.02
N GLY A 34 3.63 -1.52 -1.38
CA GLY A 34 4.74 -1.84 -2.27
C GLY A 34 5.72 -2.81 -1.65
N GLU A 35 6.26 -3.71 -2.46
CA GLU A 35 7.20 -4.76 -2.03
C GLU A 35 8.46 -4.19 -1.39
N VAL A 36 8.90 -3.00 -1.82
CA VAL A 36 10.10 -2.35 -1.26
C VAL A 36 9.74 -1.13 -0.40
N SER A 37 8.47 -0.99 -0.04
CA SER A 37 8.02 0.00 0.93
C SER A 37 8.61 -0.33 2.31
N THR A 38 8.81 0.69 3.13
CA THR A 38 9.29 0.48 4.50
C THR A 38 8.20 -0.02 5.43
N VAL A 39 6.94 -0.06 4.96
CA VAL A 39 5.80 -0.55 5.73
C VAL A 39 5.71 -2.07 5.61
N ILE A 40 5.70 -2.75 6.74
CA ILE A 40 5.60 -4.21 6.79
C ILE A 40 4.12 -4.57 6.91
N PRO A 41 3.56 -5.35 5.95
CA PRO A 41 2.12 -5.65 5.94
C PRO A 41 1.60 -6.24 7.25
N TYR A 42 2.33 -7.14 7.88
CA TYR A 42 1.94 -7.76 9.14
C TYR A 42 1.73 -6.70 10.24
N TYR A 43 2.67 -5.77 10.36
CA TYR A 43 2.57 -4.71 11.36
C TYR A 43 1.50 -3.69 11.01
N PHE A 44 1.31 -3.43 9.73
CA PHE A 44 0.23 -2.56 9.27
C PHE A 44 -1.13 -3.14 9.70
N GLU A 45 -1.34 -4.43 9.45
CA GLU A 45 -2.59 -5.11 9.81
C GLU A 45 -2.82 -5.08 11.33
N ASP A 46 -1.78 -5.32 12.10
CA ASP A 46 -1.85 -5.30 13.56
C ASP A 46 -2.28 -3.92 14.07
N CYS A 47 -1.65 -2.86 13.56
CA CYS A 47 -1.99 -1.49 13.90
C CYS A 47 -3.40 -1.12 13.45
N TRP A 48 -3.79 -1.57 12.26
CA TRP A 48 -5.12 -1.35 11.72
C TRP A 48 -6.19 -1.94 12.64
N ASN A 49 -6.02 -3.22 13.01
CA ASN A 49 -6.98 -3.91 13.86
C ASN A 49 -7.15 -3.22 15.22
N TRP A 50 -6.05 -2.68 15.75
CA TRP A 50 -6.11 -1.91 17.00
C TRP A 50 -6.84 -0.59 16.80
N ALA A 51 -6.52 0.12 15.72
CA ALA A 51 -7.02 1.48 15.49
C ALA A 51 -8.51 1.52 15.18
N ILE A 52 -9.07 0.49 14.52
CA ILE A 52 -10.46 0.51 14.08
C ILE A 52 -11.46 0.02 15.15
N LYS A 53 -11.00 -0.51 16.27
CA LYS A 53 -11.88 -1.12 17.28
C LYS A 53 -13.02 -0.21 17.74
N LYS A 54 -12.78 1.09 17.86
CA LYS A 54 -13.76 2.07 18.31
C LYS A 54 -14.25 2.98 17.19
N GLU A 55 -14.01 2.59 15.95
CA GLU A 55 -14.41 3.38 14.79
C GLU A 55 -15.73 2.83 14.23
N PRO A 56 -16.88 3.50 14.46
CA PRO A 56 -18.16 2.97 13.96
C PRO A 56 -18.16 2.68 12.47
N LEU A 57 -17.46 3.50 11.70
CA LEU A 57 -17.36 3.36 10.24
C LEU A 57 -16.62 2.08 9.82
N LEU A 58 -15.58 1.71 10.55
CA LEU A 58 -14.61 0.69 10.13
C LEU A 58 -14.55 -0.55 11.02
N LYS A 59 -15.20 -0.54 12.17
CA LYS A 59 -15.01 -1.62 13.18
C LYS A 59 -15.32 -3.02 12.64
N ASP A 60 -16.21 -3.12 11.67
CA ASP A 60 -16.61 -4.40 11.07
C ASP A 60 -16.04 -4.58 9.66
N ALA A 61 -15.21 -3.66 9.21
CA ALA A 61 -14.65 -3.70 7.88
C ALA A 61 -13.50 -4.70 7.78
N LYS A 62 -13.50 -5.47 6.69
CA LYS A 62 -12.42 -6.39 6.38
C LYS A 62 -11.27 -5.64 5.74
N LEU A 63 -10.06 -5.88 6.20
CA LEU A 63 -8.85 -5.34 5.59
C LEU A 63 -8.28 -6.36 4.60
N ILE A 64 -8.05 -5.93 3.38
CA ILE A 64 -7.41 -6.73 2.33
C ILE A 64 -6.12 -6.01 1.96
N ILE A 65 -4.99 -6.70 2.05
CA ILE A 65 -3.70 -6.14 1.68
C ILE A 65 -3.23 -6.83 0.42
N GLU A 66 -2.88 -6.04 -0.61
CA GLU A 66 -2.34 -6.53 -1.87
C GLU A 66 -0.95 -5.95 -2.08
N PRO A 67 0.01 -6.73 -2.56
CA PRO A 67 1.34 -6.20 -2.83
C PRO A 67 1.37 -5.45 -4.16
N ILE A 68 2.20 -4.38 -4.22
CA ILE A 68 2.55 -3.75 -5.48
C ILE A 68 3.94 -4.26 -5.84
N PRO A 69 4.11 -4.98 -6.96
CA PRO A 69 5.42 -5.50 -7.34
C PRO A 69 6.45 -4.39 -7.52
N ALA A 70 7.66 -4.62 -7.05
CA ALA A 70 8.75 -3.67 -7.21
C ALA A 70 9.44 -3.92 -8.53
N ILE A 71 9.39 -2.92 -9.40
CA ILE A 71 9.96 -2.97 -10.75
C ILE A 71 10.95 -1.82 -10.89
N THR A 72 12.16 -2.14 -11.35
CA THR A 72 13.22 -1.17 -11.63
C THR A 72 13.45 -1.07 -13.13
N TYR A 73 13.72 0.15 -13.58
CA TYR A 73 13.97 0.44 -14.99
C TYR A 73 15.46 0.77 -15.19
N CYS A 74 16.08 0.17 -16.19
CA CYS A 74 17.45 0.47 -16.57
C CYS A 74 17.48 1.48 -17.71
N GLU A 75 18.12 2.63 -17.48
CA GLU A 75 18.21 3.68 -18.47
C GLU A 75 19.14 3.32 -19.63
N ASP A 76 20.13 2.48 -19.37
CA ASP A 76 21.13 2.13 -20.40
C ASP A 76 20.62 1.14 -21.43
N CYS A 77 19.95 0.06 -20.99
CA CYS A 77 19.40 -0.94 -21.92
C CYS A 77 17.89 -0.83 -22.11
N GLN A 78 17.23 0.07 -21.37
CA GLN A 78 15.80 0.36 -21.48
C GLN A 78 14.91 -0.84 -21.19
N LYS A 79 15.36 -1.72 -20.28
CA LYS A 79 14.57 -2.88 -19.84
C LYS A 79 14.16 -2.73 -18.39
N GLU A 80 13.03 -3.38 -18.06
CA GLU A 80 12.52 -3.45 -16.69
C GLU A 80 12.87 -4.81 -16.10
N TYR A 81 13.02 -4.84 -14.79
CA TYR A 81 13.30 -6.10 -14.08
C TYR A 81 12.81 -6.05 -12.65
N SER A 82 12.73 -7.23 -12.00
CA SER A 82 12.30 -7.36 -10.61
C SER A 82 13.33 -6.77 -9.66
N THR A 83 12.94 -5.76 -8.91
CA THR A 83 13.81 -5.09 -7.94
C THR A 83 14.26 -6.03 -6.83
N ILE A 84 13.34 -6.89 -6.36
CA ILE A 84 13.64 -7.82 -5.27
C ILE A 84 14.80 -8.74 -5.63
N ASN A 85 14.83 -9.21 -6.89
CA ASN A 85 15.82 -10.17 -7.31
C ASN A 85 17.19 -9.57 -7.64
N TYR A 86 17.23 -8.32 -8.10
CA TYR A 86 18.47 -7.77 -8.66
C TYR A 86 18.87 -6.41 -8.09
N GLY A 87 18.00 -5.77 -7.32
CA GLY A 87 18.33 -4.46 -6.72
C GLY A 87 18.58 -3.38 -7.75
N LYS A 88 19.67 -2.64 -7.57
CA LYS A 88 20.01 -1.50 -8.42
C LYS A 88 20.86 -1.88 -9.64
N THR A 89 21.32 -3.11 -9.73
CA THR A 89 22.18 -3.56 -10.83
C THR A 89 21.36 -4.31 -11.86
N CYS A 90 21.32 -3.79 -13.08
CA CYS A 90 20.57 -4.41 -14.17
C CYS A 90 21.12 -5.81 -14.48
N PRO A 91 20.26 -6.85 -14.48
CA PRO A 91 20.73 -8.21 -14.80
C PRO A 91 21.08 -8.40 -16.27
N TYR A 92 20.63 -7.51 -17.15
CA TYR A 92 20.84 -7.64 -18.59
C TYR A 92 22.13 -6.99 -19.05
N CYS A 93 22.45 -5.79 -18.56
CA CYS A 93 23.63 -5.05 -19.01
C CYS A 93 24.60 -4.66 -17.90
N LYS A 94 24.29 -5.02 -16.64
CA LYS A 94 25.11 -4.75 -15.46
C LYS A 94 25.27 -3.28 -15.11
N SER A 95 24.47 -2.40 -15.70
CA SER A 95 24.48 -0.98 -15.38
C SER A 95 23.86 -0.72 -13.99
N GLN A 96 24.31 0.37 -13.37
CA GLN A 96 23.68 0.89 -12.13
C GLN A 96 22.93 2.19 -12.42
N HIS A 97 22.77 2.57 -13.68
CA HIS A 97 21.95 3.72 -14.06
C HIS A 97 20.49 3.28 -14.11
N THR A 98 19.94 3.03 -12.94
CA THR A 98 18.60 2.44 -12.77
C THR A 98 17.78 3.25 -11.78
N TYR A 99 16.46 3.16 -11.91
CA TYR A 99 15.57 3.76 -10.92
C TYR A 99 14.31 2.93 -10.74
N LEU A 100 13.72 3.05 -9.56
CA LEU A 100 12.52 2.31 -9.20
C LEU A 100 11.30 2.91 -9.91
N LEU A 101 10.53 2.08 -10.61
CA LEU A 101 9.29 2.51 -11.24
C LEU A 101 8.09 2.38 -10.30
N THR A 102 7.95 1.21 -9.65
CA THR A 102 6.84 0.92 -8.75
C THR A 102 7.33 0.08 -7.59
N GLY A 103 6.50 -0.05 -6.56
CA GLY A 103 6.78 -0.94 -5.45
C GLY A 103 7.13 -0.24 -4.15
N ASN A 104 7.13 1.09 -4.14
CA ASN A 104 7.42 1.87 -2.93
C ASN A 104 6.17 2.59 -2.40
N GLU A 105 5.04 2.42 -3.07
CA GLU A 105 3.80 3.14 -2.74
C GLU A 105 2.99 2.40 -1.69
N ILE A 106 2.15 3.16 -0.99
CA ILE A 106 1.08 2.64 -0.13
C ILE A 106 -0.15 3.42 -0.50
N GLN A 107 -1.21 2.73 -0.91
CA GLN A 107 -2.40 3.43 -1.38
C GLN A 107 -3.66 2.62 -1.16
N ILE A 108 -4.78 3.34 -1.01
CA ILE A 108 -6.09 2.73 -0.94
C ILE A 108 -6.52 2.40 -2.37
N LYS A 109 -6.72 1.12 -2.65
CA LYS A 109 -7.14 0.68 -3.97
C LYS A 109 -8.64 0.70 -4.12
N GLN A 110 -9.36 0.24 -3.08
CA GLN A 110 -10.80 0.03 -3.18
C GLN A 110 -11.43 0.06 -1.79
N ILE A 111 -12.63 0.64 -1.73
CA ILE A 111 -13.46 0.63 -0.53
C ILE A 111 -14.82 0.07 -0.94
N GLU A 112 -15.25 -1.01 -0.29
CA GLU A 112 -16.59 -1.56 -0.49
C GLU A 112 -17.47 -1.13 0.67
N VAL A 113 -18.65 -0.62 0.36
CA VAL A 113 -19.55 -0.06 1.35
C VAL A 113 -20.75 -0.98 1.60
N ILE A 114 -21.40 -0.79 2.76
CA ILE A 114 -22.65 -1.46 3.10
C ILE A 114 -23.78 -0.47 2.85
N ASP A 115 -24.70 -0.84 2.00
CA ASP A 115 -25.89 -0.03 1.69
C ASP A 115 -26.95 -0.13 2.78
#